data_ba3b7d0c115482d029e8371c94d79d2f
#
_entry.id   ba3b7d0c115482d029e8371c94d79d2f
#
_cell.length_a   1.000
_cell.length_b   1.000
_cell.length_c   1.000
_cell.angle_alpha   90.00
_cell.angle_beta   90.00
_cell.angle_gamma   90.00
#
_symmetry.space_group_name_H-M   'P 1'
#
loop_
_entity.id
_entity.type
_entity.pdbx_description
1 polymer ?
#
loop_
_entity_poly.entity_id
_entity_poly.type
_entity_poly.pdbx_seq_one_letter_code
_entity_poly.pdbx_strand_id
1 'polypeptide(L)'
;VDAMARGIAYSTEDRRQLGLVLPLSIAANISLPSLPRFLSPFGFVRRNEERAAAEAFRARLRIRAPSVETPAAALSGGNQQKVVISKWLETKPKVLILDEPTRGIDVGAKLEVHQLVDQLAAEGMAIVLISSELPEVLAMSDRILVMREGRQMAIFDQREATQERVLAAAMGQADARDAVDDAALAAADTPS
;
A
#
# COMPACT_ATOMS: atom_id res chain seq x y z
N VAL A 1 9.69 11.64 -6.66
CA VAL A 1 8.90 12.82 -7.04
C VAL A 1 8.06 12.52 -8.28
N ASP A 2 8.62 11.90 -9.31
CA ASP A 2 7.90 11.66 -10.58
C ASP A 2 6.73 10.66 -10.44
N ALA A 3 6.88 9.60 -9.64
CA ALA A 3 5.82 8.64 -9.39
C ALA A 3 4.63 9.28 -8.67
N MET A 4 4.88 10.09 -7.63
CA MET A 4 3.83 10.81 -6.92
C MET A 4 3.09 11.80 -7.83
N ALA A 5 3.80 12.52 -8.70
CA ALA A 5 3.18 13.44 -9.68
C ALA A 5 2.26 12.69 -10.66
N ARG A 6 2.52 11.42 -10.93
CA ARG A 6 1.67 10.54 -11.75
C ARG A 6 0.55 9.83 -10.95
N GLY A 7 0.45 10.12 -9.65
CA GLY A 7 -0.56 9.54 -8.77
C GLY A 7 -0.23 8.11 -8.31
N ILE A 8 1.05 7.76 -8.21
CA ILE A 8 1.50 6.47 -7.68
C ILE A 8 2.08 6.68 -6.29
N ALA A 9 1.57 5.93 -5.32
CA ALA A 9 2.08 5.89 -3.94
C ALA A 9 2.62 4.50 -3.62
N TYR A 10 3.66 4.45 -2.78
CA TYR A 10 4.33 3.21 -2.38
C TYR A 10 4.51 3.15 -0.86
N SER A 11 3.86 2.18 -0.24
CA SER A 11 4.03 1.85 1.17
C SER A 11 5.07 0.75 1.29
N THR A 12 6.19 1.06 1.93
CA THR A 12 7.33 0.15 2.10
C THR A 12 7.05 -0.91 3.17
N GLU A 13 7.71 -2.07 3.05
CA GLU A 13 7.70 -3.15 4.03
C GLU A 13 8.09 -2.67 5.44
N ASP A 14 9.19 -1.92 5.55
CA ASP A 14 9.66 -1.40 6.85
C ASP A 14 9.00 -0.07 7.20
N ARG A 15 7.80 -0.16 7.81
CA ARG A 15 7.06 1.01 8.25
C ARG A 15 7.80 1.84 9.31
N ARG A 16 8.69 1.23 10.12
CA ARG A 16 9.36 1.90 11.23
C ARG A 16 10.59 2.69 10.81
N GLN A 17 11.32 2.21 9.82
CA GLN A 17 12.55 2.87 9.34
C GLN A 17 12.25 3.75 8.11
N LEU A 18 11.40 3.30 7.22
CA LEU A 18 11.15 3.95 5.93
C LEU A 18 9.75 4.57 5.82
N GLY A 19 8.77 3.99 6.52
CA GLY A 19 7.38 4.40 6.42
C GLY A 19 7.03 5.62 7.27
N LEU A 20 7.54 5.71 8.51
CA LEU A 20 7.17 6.72 9.51
C LEU A 20 8.41 7.44 10.07
N VAL A 21 8.22 8.68 10.44
CA VAL A 21 9.13 9.40 11.33
C VAL A 21 8.58 9.23 12.75
N LEU A 22 9.04 8.19 13.46
CA LEU A 22 8.46 7.75 14.73
C LEU A 22 8.33 8.83 15.81
N PRO A 23 9.31 9.78 16.00
CA PRO A 23 9.18 10.85 16.98
C PRO A 23 8.12 11.89 16.61
N LEU A 24 7.73 12.00 15.33
CA LEU A 24 6.72 12.96 14.91
C LEU A 24 5.31 12.47 15.23
N SER A 25 4.38 13.43 15.38
CA SER A 25 2.97 13.16 15.58
C SER A 25 2.33 12.43 14.40
N ILE A 26 1.15 11.84 14.60
CA ILE A 26 0.31 11.27 13.54
C ILE A 26 0.06 12.35 12.47
N ALA A 27 -0.33 13.56 12.87
CA ALA A 27 -0.62 14.65 11.94
C ALA A 27 0.57 14.99 11.07
N ALA A 28 1.75 15.18 11.67
CA ALA A 28 2.97 15.49 10.92
C ALA A 28 3.40 14.34 9.97
N ASN A 29 3.23 13.07 10.38
CA ASN A 29 3.51 11.94 9.49
C ASN A 29 2.57 11.91 8.29
N ILE A 30 1.27 12.16 8.49
CA ILE A 30 0.27 12.14 7.41
C ILE A 30 0.51 13.27 6.41
N SER A 31 0.83 14.47 6.87
CA SER A 31 1.04 15.64 6.01
C SER A 31 2.37 15.63 5.24
N LEU A 32 3.36 14.86 5.70
CA LEU A 32 4.74 14.93 5.24
C LEU A 32 4.91 14.81 3.71
N PRO A 33 4.30 13.88 2.97
CA PRO A 33 4.46 13.78 1.52
C PRO A 33 3.77 14.91 0.75
N SER A 34 2.74 15.52 1.34
CA SER A 34 1.97 16.62 0.77
C SER A 34 2.21 17.96 1.51
N LEU A 35 3.33 18.07 2.23
CA LEU A 35 3.66 19.22 3.06
C LEU A 35 3.47 20.59 2.38
N PRO A 36 3.82 20.78 1.10
CA PRO A 36 3.57 22.07 0.41
C PRO A 36 2.11 22.53 0.46
N ARG A 37 1.13 21.62 0.52
CA ARG A 37 -0.31 21.97 0.65
C ARG A 37 -0.65 22.59 2.00
N PHE A 38 0.15 22.28 3.02
CA PHE A 38 -0.03 22.74 4.40
C PHE A 38 0.85 23.94 4.76
N LEU A 39 1.61 24.48 3.81
CA LEU A 39 2.44 25.68 4.06
C LEU A 39 1.65 26.96 3.79
N SER A 40 1.89 27.95 4.66
CA SER A 40 1.50 29.33 4.40
C SER A 40 2.43 29.96 3.35
N PRO A 41 2.09 31.12 2.76
CA PRO A 41 2.98 31.83 1.85
C PRO A 41 4.36 32.18 2.45
N PHE A 42 4.46 32.24 3.78
CA PHE A 42 5.70 32.51 4.52
C PHE A 42 6.46 31.22 4.92
N GLY A 43 6.02 30.03 4.44
CA GLY A 43 6.68 28.77 4.72
C GLY A 43 6.35 28.13 6.07
N PHE A 44 5.43 28.69 6.86
CA PHE A 44 4.99 28.09 8.12
C PHE A 44 3.90 27.07 7.90
N VAL A 45 3.93 25.95 8.67
CA VAL A 45 2.90 24.92 8.60
C VAL A 45 1.58 25.46 9.21
N ARG A 46 0.51 25.34 8.44
CA ARG A 46 -0.86 25.66 8.85
C ARG A 46 -1.43 24.54 9.74
N ARG A 47 -1.03 24.58 11.01
CA ARG A 47 -1.29 23.51 12.00
C ARG A 47 -2.76 23.08 12.08
N ASN A 48 -3.69 24.02 11.96
CA ASN A 48 -5.12 23.72 12.05
C ASN A 48 -5.60 22.87 10.85
N GLU A 49 -5.09 23.15 9.65
CA GLU A 49 -5.42 22.38 8.44
C GLU A 49 -4.77 21.01 8.47
N GLU A 50 -3.50 20.92 8.87
CA GLU A 50 -2.78 19.67 9.09
C GLU A 50 -3.53 18.77 10.09
N ARG A 51 -3.93 19.33 11.23
CA ARG A 51 -4.69 18.63 12.26
C ARG A 51 -6.05 18.16 11.74
N ALA A 52 -6.79 19.02 11.05
CA ALA A 52 -8.10 18.67 10.51
C ALA A 52 -8.02 17.50 9.50
N ALA A 53 -7.02 17.52 8.60
CA ALA A 53 -6.78 16.42 7.67
C ALA A 53 -6.45 15.12 8.41
N ALA A 54 -5.57 15.18 9.40
CA ALA A 54 -5.20 14.01 10.20
C ALA A 54 -6.38 13.44 11.00
N GLU A 55 -7.25 14.28 11.59
CA GLU A 55 -8.45 13.83 12.29
C GLU A 55 -9.45 13.14 11.34
N ALA A 56 -9.58 13.63 10.11
CA ALA A 56 -10.40 12.97 9.09
C ALA A 56 -9.88 11.55 8.79
N PHE A 57 -8.56 11.37 8.64
CA PHE A 57 -7.96 10.04 8.45
C PHE A 57 -8.05 9.19 9.70
N ARG A 58 -7.86 9.76 10.90
CA ARG A 58 -8.01 9.04 12.17
C ARG A 58 -9.40 8.43 12.29
N ALA A 59 -10.43 9.20 11.94
CA ALA A 59 -11.82 8.73 11.95
C ALA A 59 -12.07 7.68 10.85
N ARG A 60 -11.68 7.98 9.59
CA ARG A 60 -11.93 7.11 8.43
C ARG A 60 -11.27 5.74 8.58
N LEU A 61 -10.01 5.69 9.00
CA LEU A 61 -9.24 4.46 9.14
C LEU A 61 -9.30 3.86 10.56
N ARG A 62 -10.10 4.46 11.44
CA ARG A 62 -10.26 4.02 12.83
C ARG A 62 -8.91 3.86 13.54
N ILE A 63 -8.03 4.87 13.41
CA ILE A 63 -6.73 4.88 14.09
C ILE A 63 -6.98 5.10 15.59
N ARG A 64 -6.56 4.14 16.41
CA ARG A 64 -6.72 4.19 17.86
C ARG A 64 -5.56 4.98 18.48
N ALA A 65 -5.82 6.25 18.76
CA ALA A 65 -4.89 7.16 19.41
C ALA A 65 -5.68 8.20 20.23
N PRO A 66 -5.13 8.71 21.36
CA PRO A 66 -5.76 9.77 22.15
C PRO A 66 -6.02 11.04 21.34
N SER A 67 -5.08 11.42 20.48
CA SER A 67 -5.17 12.56 19.58
C SER A 67 -4.24 12.37 18.37
N VAL A 68 -4.39 13.21 17.35
CA VAL A 68 -3.47 13.21 16.20
C VAL A 68 -2.10 13.82 16.52
N GLU A 69 -1.95 14.44 17.69
CA GLU A 69 -0.66 14.92 18.20
C GLU A 69 0.17 13.81 18.85
N THR A 70 -0.42 12.61 19.05
CA THR A 70 0.30 11.46 19.60
C THR A 70 1.47 11.08 18.69
N PRO A 71 2.70 10.91 19.21
CA PRO A 71 3.83 10.43 18.42
C PRO A 71 3.56 9.05 17.83
N ALA A 72 3.97 8.83 16.58
CA ALA A 72 3.78 7.54 15.90
C ALA A 72 4.45 6.37 16.65
N ALA A 73 5.52 6.64 17.39
CA ALA A 73 6.20 5.64 18.23
C ALA A 73 5.31 5.05 19.32
N ALA A 74 4.30 5.78 19.80
CA ALA A 74 3.40 5.34 20.86
C ALA A 74 2.27 4.43 20.37
N LEU A 75 2.15 4.23 19.06
CA LEU A 75 1.09 3.43 18.46
C LEU A 75 1.45 1.94 18.39
N SER A 76 0.42 1.07 18.44
CA SER A 76 0.56 -0.34 18.07
C SER A 76 0.92 -0.48 16.58
N GLY A 77 1.49 -1.64 16.19
CA GLY A 77 1.89 -1.92 14.82
C GLY A 77 0.77 -1.71 13.79
N GLY A 78 -0.44 -2.18 14.09
CA GLY A 78 -1.60 -2.00 13.22
C GLY A 78 -2.02 -0.54 13.07
N ASN A 79 -1.95 0.27 14.15
CA ASN A 79 -2.23 1.70 14.05
C ASN A 79 -1.11 2.47 13.32
N GLN A 80 0.15 2.06 13.49
CA GLN A 80 1.27 2.59 12.70
C GLN A 80 1.04 2.33 11.20
N GLN A 81 0.62 1.11 10.83
CA GLN A 81 0.32 0.77 9.43
C GLN A 81 -0.79 1.65 8.85
N LYS A 82 -1.86 1.87 9.62
CA LYS A 82 -2.93 2.77 9.21
C LYS A 82 -2.46 4.22 9.01
N VAL A 83 -1.51 4.70 9.84
CA VAL A 83 -0.88 6.03 9.64
C VAL A 83 -0.06 6.06 8.35
N VAL A 84 0.70 4.99 8.03
CA VAL A 84 1.44 4.89 6.75
C VAL A 84 0.49 4.94 5.57
N ILE A 85 -0.61 4.17 5.60
CA ILE A 85 -1.62 4.21 4.54
C ILE A 85 -2.25 5.62 4.44
N SER A 86 -2.63 6.23 5.57
CA SER A 86 -3.18 7.60 5.61
C SER A 86 -2.23 8.63 4.99
N LYS A 87 -0.94 8.53 5.30
CA LYS A 87 0.13 9.37 4.75
C LYS A 87 0.12 9.36 3.21
N TRP A 88 -0.04 8.19 2.61
CA TRP A 88 -0.08 8.07 1.16
C TRP A 88 -1.44 8.47 0.57
N LEU A 89 -2.55 8.15 1.24
CA LEU A 89 -3.89 8.56 0.81
C LEU A 89 -4.05 10.09 0.78
N GLU A 90 -3.34 10.83 1.65
CA GLU A 90 -3.34 12.30 1.65
C GLU A 90 -2.80 12.88 0.33
N THR A 91 -1.95 12.15 -0.39
CA THR A 91 -1.48 12.53 -1.73
C THR A 91 -2.51 12.30 -2.83
N LYS A 92 -3.66 11.69 -2.52
CA LYS A 92 -4.74 11.33 -3.46
C LYS A 92 -4.23 10.48 -4.63
N PRO A 93 -3.59 9.33 -4.38
CA PRO A 93 -3.02 8.51 -5.43
C PRO A 93 -4.12 7.83 -6.25
N LYS A 94 -3.79 7.49 -7.51
CA LYS A 94 -4.59 6.61 -8.38
C LYS A 94 -4.21 5.14 -8.19
N VAL A 95 -2.93 4.91 -7.89
CA VAL A 95 -2.36 3.58 -7.66
C VAL A 95 -1.67 3.58 -6.31
N LEU A 96 -1.99 2.60 -5.47
CA LEU A 96 -1.37 2.38 -4.17
C LEU A 96 -0.67 1.01 -4.18
N ILE A 97 0.66 1.03 -4.05
CA ILE A 97 1.47 -0.17 -3.89
C ILE A 97 1.67 -0.40 -2.39
N LEU A 98 1.26 -1.56 -1.91
CA LEU A 98 1.38 -2.00 -0.52
C LEU A 98 2.37 -3.17 -0.46
N ASP A 99 3.53 -2.93 0.13
CA ASP A 99 4.58 -3.93 0.30
C ASP A 99 4.54 -4.48 1.73
N GLU A 100 4.20 -5.75 1.87
CA GLU A 100 4.04 -6.48 3.14
C GLU A 100 3.20 -5.71 4.18
N PRO A 101 1.97 -5.23 3.84
CA PRO A 101 1.23 -4.30 4.68
C PRO A 101 0.79 -4.88 6.02
N THR A 102 0.77 -6.20 6.14
CA THR A 102 0.31 -6.92 7.34
C THR A 102 1.45 -7.54 8.13
N ARG A 103 2.71 -7.39 7.68
CA ARG A 103 3.85 -7.96 8.36
C ARG A 103 4.07 -7.34 9.74
N GLY A 104 4.21 -8.21 10.74
CA GLY A 104 4.51 -7.80 12.12
C GLY A 104 3.38 -7.03 12.82
N ILE A 105 2.13 -7.26 12.42
CA ILE A 105 0.95 -6.80 13.15
C ILE A 105 0.15 -8.02 13.64
N ASP A 106 -0.70 -7.81 14.64
CA ASP A 106 -1.55 -8.87 15.20
C ASP A 106 -2.70 -9.23 14.25
N VAL A 107 -3.32 -10.43 14.49
CA VAL A 107 -4.36 -10.98 13.62
C VAL A 107 -5.56 -10.05 13.48
N GLY A 108 -5.96 -9.40 14.58
CA GLY A 108 -7.09 -8.45 14.55
C GLY A 108 -6.79 -7.23 13.69
N ALA A 109 -5.55 -6.71 13.80
CA ALA A 109 -5.10 -5.58 12.98
C ALA A 109 -4.93 -5.97 11.50
N LYS A 110 -4.51 -7.22 11.18
CA LYS A 110 -4.50 -7.72 9.79
C LYS A 110 -5.88 -7.61 9.16
N LEU A 111 -6.91 -8.13 9.83
CA LEU A 111 -8.28 -8.07 9.32
C LEU A 111 -8.73 -6.62 9.07
N GLU A 112 -8.40 -5.71 9.98
CA GLU A 112 -8.73 -4.29 9.82
C GLU A 112 -8.01 -3.67 8.60
N VAL A 113 -6.75 -4.08 8.30
CA VAL A 113 -6.00 -3.64 7.11
C VAL A 113 -6.60 -4.22 5.84
N HIS A 114 -6.97 -5.51 5.83
CA HIS A 114 -7.63 -6.15 4.67
C HIS A 114 -8.94 -5.44 4.33
N GLN A 115 -9.81 -5.21 5.33
CA GLN A 115 -11.06 -4.48 5.13
C GLN A 115 -10.84 -3.07 4.58
N LEU A 116 -9.77 -2.39 5.01
CA LEU A 116 -9.40 -1.10 4.48
C LEU A 116 -8.98 -1.18 3.01
N VAL A 117 -8.17 -2.17 2.64
CA VAL A 117 -7.73 -2.40 1.25
C VAL A 117 -8.94 -2.66 0.35
N ASP A 118 -9.86 -3.55 0.77
CA ASP A 118 -11.10 -3.84 0.05
C ASP A 118 -11.96 -2.58 -0.15
N GLN A 119 -12.09 -1.78 0.91
CA GLN A 119 -12.83 -0.52 0.82
C GLN A 119 -12.19 0.45 -0.19
N LEU A 120 -10.87 0.60 -0.18
CA LEU A 120 -10.17 1.49 -1.11
C LEU A 120 -10.29 1.00 -2.57
N ALA A 121 -10.24 -0.31 -2.79
CA ALA A 121 -10.48 -0.91 -4.10
C ALA A 121 -11.92 -0.65 -4.58
N ALA A 122 -12.92 -0.84 -3.70
CA ALA A 122 -14.32 -0.55 -3.99
C ALA A 122 -14.58 0.95 -4.30
N GLU A 123 -13.78 1.86 -3.75
CA GLU A 123 -13.78 3.29 -4.06
C GLU A 123 -13.11 3.63 -5.40
N GLY A 124 -12.59 2.61 -6.13
CA GLY A 124 -12.00 2.75 -7.47
C GLY A 124 -10.49 2.97 -7.47
N MET A 125 -9.78 2.75 -6.36
CA MET A 125 -8.33 2.82 -6.31
C MET A 125 -7.71 1.54 -6.88
N ALA A 126 -6.73 1.67 -7.77
CA ALA A 126 -5.92 0.55 -8.21
C ALA A 126 -4.92 0.20 -7.10
N ILE A 127 -4.90 -1.07 -6.66
CA ILE A 127 -4.03 -1.54 -5.59
C ILE A 127 -3.11 -2.63 -6.10
N VAL A 128 -1.81 -2.52 -5.81
CA VAL A 128 -0.83 -3.58 -5.99
C VAL A 128 -0.43 -4.06 -4.61
N LEU A 129 -0.85 -5.27 -4.24
CA LEU A 129 -0.50 -5.92 -2.99
C LEU A 129 0.70 -6.84 -3.21
N ILE A 130 1.77 -6.63 -2.47
CA ILE A 130 2.94 -7.50 -2.41
C ILE A 130 2.92 -8.16 -1.03
N SER A 131 2.86 -9.49 -1.00
CA SER A 131 2.85 -10.24 0.25
C SER A 131 3.57 -11.57 0.09
N SER A 132 4.30 -11.98 1.12
CA SER A 132 4.89 -13.31 1.27
C SER A 132 3.88 -14.33 1.82
N GLU A 133 2.72 -13.88 2.27
CA GLU A 133 1.67 -14.75 2.81
C GLU A 133 0.71 -15.17 1.69
N LEU A 134 0.91 -16.34 1.11
CA LEU A 134 0.07 -16.85 0.01
C LEU A 134 -1.44 -16.84 0.31
N PRO A 135 -1.92 -17.18 1.52
CA PRO A 135 -3.34 -17.06 1.84
C PRO A 135 -3.88 -15.62 1.71
N GLU A 136 -3.06 -14.61 2.06
CA GLU A 136 -3.43 -13.20 1.91
C GLU A 136 -3.58 -12.85 0.43
N VAL A 137 -2.58 -13.21 -0.39
CA VAL A 137 -2.60 -12.95 -1.84
C VAL A 137 -3.82 -13.58 -2.50
N LEU A 138 -4.11 -14.86 -2.19
CA LEU A 138 -5.26 -15.58 -2.75
C LEU A 138 -6.62 -15.00 -2.35
N ALA A 139 -6.72 -14.46 -1.12
CA ALA A 139 -7.96 -13.91 -0.61
C ALA A 139 -8.25 -12.49 -1.10
N MET A 140 -7.20 -11.69 -1.36
CA MET A 140 -7.32 -10.24 -1.56
C MET A 140 -7.18 -9.80 -3.02
N SER A 141 -6.75 -10.69 -3.95
CA SER A 141 -6.34 -10.27 -5.28
C SER A 141 -7.30 -10.74 -6.36
N ASP A 142 -7.67 -9.86 -7.29
CA ASP A 142 -8.40 -10.23 -8.52
C ASP A 142 -7.47 -10.93 -9.52
N ARG A 143 -6.19 -10.54 -9.53
CA ARG A 143 -5.14 -11.12 -10.39
C ARG A 143 -3.86 -11.28 -9.60
N ILE A 144 -3.15 -12.37 -9.81
CA ILE A 144 -1.93 -12.73 -9.10
C ILE A 144 -0.78 -12.85 -10.09
N LEU A 145 0.19 -11.95 -9.97
CA LEU A 145 1.46 -12.03 -10.67
C LEU A 145 2.47 -12.80 -9.82
N VAL A 146 2.99 -13.88 -10.35
CA VAL A 146 4.06 -14.66 -9.71
C VAL A 146 5.40 -14.29 -10.30
N MET A 147 6.33 -13.89 -9.43
CA MET A 147 7.70 -13.53 -9.82
C MET A 147 8.74 -14.46 -9.17
N ARG A 148 9.80 -14.74 -9.90
CA ARG A 148 10.97 -15.46 -9.41
C ARG A 148 12.24 -14.88 -10.00
N GLU A 149 13.23 -14.57 -9.16
CA GLU A 149 14.54 -14.06 -9.58
C GLU A 149 14.45 -12.87 -10.56
N GLY A 150 13.50 -11.96 -10.30
CA GLY A 150 13.28 -10.77 -11.13
C GLY A 150 12.52 -11.03 -12.44
N ARG A 151 12.03 -12.26 -12.67
CA ARG A 151 11.27 -12.64 -13.88
C ARG A 151 9.82 -12.93 -13.53
N GLN A 152 8.92 -12.56 -14.43
CA GLN A 152 7.54 -12.98 -14.38
C GLN A 152 7.45 -14.45 -14.75
N MET A 153 6.81 -15.26 -13.89
CA MET A 153 6.61 -16.69 -14.12
C MET A 153 5.21 -17.01 -14.61
N ALA A 154 4.20 -16.36 -14.03
CA ALA A 154 2.80 -16.56 -14.42
C ALA A 154 1.95 -15.38 -13.99
N ILE A 155 0.77 -15.21 -14.62
CA ILE A 155 -0.33 -14.39 -14.13
C ILE A 155 -1.57 -15.28 -14.06
N PHE A 156 -2.23 -15.27 -12.90
CA PHE A 156 -3.47 -16.01 -12.68
C PHE A 156 -4.61 -15.03 -12.41
N ASP A 157 -5.76 -15.26 -12.97
CA ASP A 157 -7.00 -14.68 -12.47
C ASP A 157 -7.41 -15.37 -11.17
N GLN A 158 -8.09 -14.66 -10.28
CA GLN A 158 -8.48 -15.17 -8.95
C GLN A 158 -9.12 -16.57 -9.01
N ARG A 159 -10.00 -16.80 -9.98
CA ARG A 159 -10.73 -18.07 -10.14
C ARG A 159 -9.83 -19.26 -10.50
N GLU A 160 -8.68 -19.00 -11.08
CA GLU A 160 -7.73 -20.01 -11.55
C GLU A 160 -6.55 -20.20 -10.59
N ALA A 161 -6.35 -19.23 -9.68
CA ALA A 161 -5.28 -19.24 -8.71
C ALA A 161 -5.59 -20.22 -7.59
N THR A 162 -4.87 -21.34 -7.56
CA THR A 162 -4.83 -22.24 -6.41
C THR A 162 -3.47 -22.15 -5.72
N GLN A 163 -3.40 -22.55 -4.47
CA GLN A 163 -2.15 -22.57 -3.72
C GLN A 163 -1.08 -23.38 -4.44
N GLU A 164 -1.45 -24.55 -4.99
CA GLU A 164 -0.57 -25.46 -5.70
C GLU A 164 -0.02 -24.81 -6.97
N ARG A 165 -0.88 -24.18 -7.77
CA ARG A 165 -0.47 -23.54 -9.04
C ARG A 165 0.46 -22.36 -8.80
N VAL A 166 0.13 -21.50 -7.82
CA VAL A 166 0.97 -20.34 -7.49
C VAL A 166 2.33 -20.79 -6.95
N LEU A 167 2.37 -21.82 -6.08
CA LEU A 167 3.63 -22.39 -5.59
C LEU A 167 4.45 -23.06 -6.70
N ALA A 168 3.81 -23.82 -7.59
CA ALA A 168 4.50 -24.45 -8.74
C ALA A 168 5.15 -23.40 -9.63
N ALA A 169 4.44 -22.31 -9.94
CA ALA A 169 4.98 -21.18 -10.70
C ALA A 169 6.16 -20.51 -9.96
N ALA A 170 6.04 -20.27 -8.66
CA ALA A 170 7.09 -19.68 -7.85
C ALA A 170 8.35 -20.55 -7.76
N MET A 171 8.19 -21.89 -7.83
CA MET A 171 9.30 -22.86 -7.92
C MET A 171 9.87 -23.01 -9.33
N GLY A 172 9.28 -22.38 -10.35
CA GLY A 172 9.68 -22.53 -11.75
C GLY A 172 9.20 -23.82 -12.40
N GLN A 173 8.16 -24.46 -11.84
CA GLN A 173 7.53 -25.69 -12.32
C GLN A 173 6.20 -25.41 -13.06
N ALA A 174 5.93 -24.12 -13.38
CA ALA A 174 4.71 -23.74 -14.07
C ALA A 174 4.67 -24.39 -15.48
N ASP A 175 3.51 -24.96 -15.83
CA ASP A 175 3.25 -25.45 -17.18
C ASP A 175 3.33 -24.28 -18.18
N ALA A 176 3.82 -24.55 -19.41
CA ALA A 176 3.95 -23.55 -20.48
C ALA A 176 2.63 -22.83 -20.84
N ARG A 177 1.49 -23.31 -20.36
CA ARG A 177 0.16 -22.71 -20.51
C ARG A 177 -0.09 -21.53 -19.59
N ASP A 178 0.67 -21.39 -18.50
CA ASP A 178 0.57 -20.31 -17.52
C ASP A 178 1.58 -19.17 -17.79
N ALA A 179 2.49 -19.36 -18.75
CA ALA A 179 3.39 -18.31 -19.22
C ALA A 179 2.59 -17.33 -20.09
N VAL A 180 2.53 -16.08 -19.66
CA VAL A 180 1.98 -15.01 -20.51
C VAL A 180 2.89 -14.89 -21.72
N ASP A 181 2.29 -14.88 -22.92
CA ASP A 181 2.98 -14.66 -24.19
C ASP A 181 3.84 -13.38 -24.08
N ASP A 182 5.14 -13.52 -23.96
CA ASP A 182 6.12 -12.41 -23.94
C ASP A 182 5.99 -11.52 -25.21
N ALA A 183 5.37 -12.05 -26.28
CA ALA A 183 5.09 -11.34 -27.51
C ALA A 183 4.05 -10.21 -27.36
N ALA A 184 3.12 -10.29 -26.42
CA ALA A 184 2.07 -9.28 -26.23
C ALA A 184 2.59 -8.04 -25.50
N LEU A 185 3.61 -8.17 -24.65
CA LEU A 185 4.23 -7.05 -23.96
C LEU A 185 5.28 -6.33 -24.83
N ALA A 186 5.98 -7.06 -25.69
CA ALA A 186 6.96 -6.49 -26.63
C ALA A 186 6.29 -5.64 -27.74
N ALA A 187 5.03 -5.90 -28.06
CA ALA A 187 4.28 -5.15 -29.06
C ALA A 187 3.75 -3.79 -28.58
N ALA A 188 3.71 -3.55 -27.27
CA ALA A 188 3.23 -2.30 -26.67
C ALA A 188 4.33 -1.23 -26.52
N ASP A 189 5.59 -1.58 -26.76
CA ASP A 189 6.76 -0.70 -26.50
C ASP A 189 7.42 -0.18 -27.78
N THR A 190 6.72 -0.21 -28.92
CA THR A 190 7.18 0.42 -30.16
C THR A 190 6.61 1.84 -30.25
N PRO A 191 7.38 2.92 -29.97
CA PRO A 191 6.93 4.29 -30.22
C PRO A 191 6.91 4.54 -31.74
N SER A 192 5.74 4.98 -32.24
CA SER A 192 5.58 5.59 -33.57
C SER A 192 6.08 7.02 -33.56
#